data_4782c40b63a5f067b58bcb6e5580de69
#
_entry.id   4782c40b63a5f067b58bcb6e5580de69
#
_cell.length_a   1.000
_cell.length_b   1.000
_cell.length_c   1.000
_cell.angle_alpha   90.00
_cell.angle_beta   90.00
_cell.angle_gamma   90.00
#
_symmetry.space_group_name_H-M   'P 1'
#
loop_
_entity.id
_entity.type
_entity.pdbx_description
1 polymer ?
#
loop_
_entity_poly.entity_id
_entity_poly.type
_entity_poly.pdbx_seq_one_letter_code
_entity_poly.pdbx_strand_id
1 'polypeptide(L)'
;MQATPENLNVLVDKLNKVTPDGGTNLMAGMRASLSDLEADRTSAIWLVTDGVANVGEINQKAFLKILDKKDVRLFTFIMGNGANRPLLKAMSKASNGFAISVSNSDDILGQLEKAASKVSHEALRDVKVEFNGIEVTDIQPNTMGSLYRGQQLQLFAHYWQGGSGELVVTAKRNGKKVEYKIPVHLPEINQDFPEIERLWAYSQIQSIMNEQMAFGDNSDRQDAVVDLAKQYGLVTPYTSMLVLEESQFQQYGIERKNKERIEKEQSAQKARSAKGIQSHNQASSHPVLSQPRSNLSGGGGAIDGRWALLLGIVLLSRRKMKRLMS
;
A
#
# COMPACT_ATOMS: atom_id res chain seq x y z
N MET A 1 -13.09 11.49 24.96
CA MET A 1 -11.91 11.80 25.81
C MET A 1 -10.94 12.64 24.98
N GLN A 2 -10.45 13.77 25.48
CA GLN A 2 -9.45 14.58 24.79
C GLN A 2 -8.07 13.90 24.86
N ALA A 3 -7.23 14.09 23.83
CA ALA A 3 -5.89 13.51 23.77
C ALA A 3 -4.89 14.34 24.58
N THR A 4 -5.04 14.36 25.92
CA THR A 4 -4.06 14.92 26.85
C THR A 4 -3.09 13.83 27.32
N PRO A 5 -1.88 14.18 27.82
CA PRO A 5 -0.94 13.19 28.35
C PRO A 5 -1.55 12.28 29.42
N GLU A 6 -2.36 12.84 30.32
CA GLU A 6 -3.04 12.10 31.40
C GLU A 6 -4.04 11.09 30.83
N ASN A 7 -4.85 11.51 29.85
CA ASN A 7 -5.83 10.65 29.19
C ASN A 7 -5.16 9.56 28.34
N LEU A 8 -4.01 9.84 27.73
CA LEU A 8 -3.23 8.83 27.02
C LEU A 8 -2.70 7.77 27.98
N ASN A 9 -2.20 8.14 29.16
CA ASN A 9 -1.76 7.19 30.17
C ASN A 9 -2.92 6.29 30.63
N VAL A 10 -4.09 6.86 30.88
CA VAL A 10 -5.30 6.08 31.21
C VAL A 10 -5.67 5.10 30.10
N LEU A 11 -5.52 5.50 28.83
CA LEU A 11 -5.78 4.61 27.70
C LEU A 11 -4.76 3.46 27.64
N VAL A 12 -3.48 3.75 27.82
CA VAL A 12 -2.40 2.75 27.86
C VAL A 12 -2.65 1.74 29.00
N ASP A 13 -3.00 2.21 30.17
CA ASP A 13 -3.34 1.35 31.32
C ASP A 13 -4.55 0.44 31.05
N LYS A 14 -5.55 0.96 30.33
CA LYS A 14 -6.70 0.14 29.90
C LYS A 14 -6.29 -0.92 28.89
N LEU A 15 -5.47 -0.56 27.91
CA LEU A 15 -4.98 -1.50 26.88
C LEU A 15 -4.14 -2.61 27.50
N ASN A 16 -3.28 -2.30 28.46
CA ASN A 16 -2.45 -3.28 29.16
C ASN A 16 -3.26 -4.30 30.00
N LYS A 17 -4.50 -4.00 30.32
CA LYS A 17 -5.42 -4.88 31.05
C LYS A 17 -6.24 -5.79 30.12
N VAL A 18 -6.20 -5.54 28.80
CA VAL A 18 -6.93 -6.36 27.84
C VAL A 18 -6.22 -7.70 27.69
N THR A 19 -6.95 -8.79 27.94
CA THR A 19 -6.46 -10.15 27.73
C THR A 19 -7.21 -10.77 26.55
N PRO A 20 -6.52 -11.55 25.70
CA PRO A 20 -7.19 -12.30 24.63
C PRO A 20 -8.19 -13.29 25.24
N ASP A 21 -9.43 -13.29 24.75
CA ASP A 21 -10.45 -14.24 25.15
C ASP A 21 -11.34 -14.62 23.94
N GLY A 22 -11.36 -15.90 23.61
CA GLY A 22 -12.23 -16.49 22.60
C GLY A 22 -11.91 -16.13 21.14
N GLY A 23 -12.95 -15.99 20.34
CA GLY A 23 -12.84 -15.72 18.91
C GLY A 23 -12.83 -14.25 18.55
N THR A 24 -12.63 -13.96 17.26
CA THR A 24 -12.60 -12.60 16.71
C THR A 24 -13.97 -12.18 16.19
N ASN A 25 -14.68 -11.33 16.96
CA ASN A 25 -15.94 -10.71 16.52
C ASN A 25 -15.70 -9.30 15.98
N LEU A 26 -15.24 -9.24 14.73
CA LEU A 26 -14.92 -7.98 14.06
C LEU A 26 -16.15 -7.04 13.95
N MET A 27 -17.34 -7.60 13.67
CA MET A 27 -18.56 -6.82 13.53
C MET A 27 -18.97 -6.14 14.83
N ALA A 28 -18.83 -6.80 15.97
CA ALA A 28 -19.11 -6.20 17.27
C ALA A 28 -18.17 -5.02 17.54
N GLY A 29 -16.86 -5.18 17.30
CA GLY A 29 -15.88 -4.10 17.43
C GLY A 29 -16.19 -2.91 16.51
N MET A 30 -16.54 -3.18 15.25
CA MET A 30 -16.94 -2.13 14.31
C MET A 30 -18.21 -1.38 14.75
N ARG A 31 -19.23 -2.09 15.20
CA ARG A 31 -20.48 -1.45 15.71
C ARG A 31 -20.20 -0.59 16.93
N ALA A 32 -19.43 -1.09 17.89
CA ALA A 32 -19.04 -0.31 19.08
C ALA A 32 -18.30 0.97 18.68
N SER A 33 -17.29 0.87 17.81
CA SER A 33 -16.55 2.04 17.33
C SER A 33 -17.43 3.05 16.58
N LEU A 34 -18.41 2.57 15.79
CA LEU A 34 -19.32 3.44 15.03
C LEU A 34 -20.40 4.07 15.90
N SER A 35 -20.77 3.48 17.04
CA SER A 35 -21.76 4.05 17.98
C SER A 35 -21.21 5.25 18.74
N ASP A 36 -19.90 5.29 18.97
CA ASP A 36 -19.23 6.34 19.75
C ASP A 36 -18.84 7.57 18.91
N LEU A 37 -19.17 7.57 17.61
CA LEU A 37 -18.81 8.67 16.71
C LEU A 37 -19.79 9.84 16.85
N GLU A 38 -19.24 11.04 17.02
CA GLU A 38 -19.97 12.29 16.99
C GLU A 38 -20.26 12.70 15.53
N ALA A 39 -21.52 13.07 15.23
CA ALA A 39 -21.97 13.37 13.87
C ALA A 39 -21.25 14.58 13.23
N ASP A 40 -20.82 15.53 14.05
CA ASP A 40 -20.24 16.80 13.59
C ASP A 40 -18.71 16.77 13.42
N ARG A 41 -18.08 15.60 13.64
CA ARG A 41 -16.61 15.48 13.62
C ARG A 41 -16.15 14.53 12.54
N THR A 42 -15.07 14.90 11.85
CA THR A 42 -14.35 13.97 11.01
C THR A 42 -13.77 12.85 11.87
N SER A 43 -14.29 11.65 11.68
CA SER A 43 -13.95 10.50 12.52
C SER A 43 -13.08 9.50 11.77
N ALA A 44 -12.19 8.83 12.50
CA ALA A 44 -11.36 7.76 11.99
C ALA A 44 -11.35 6.59 12.97
N ILE A 45 -11.42 5.39 12.43
CA ILE A 45 -11.27 4.13 13.17
C ILE A 45 -9.93 3.52 12.79
N TRP A 46 -9.13 3.19 13.79
CA TRP A 46 -7.90 2.42 13.61
C TRP A 46 -8.18 0.98 14.02
N LEU A 47 -8.18 0.09 13.01
CA LEU A 47 -8.40 -1.33 13.21
C LEU A 47 -7.06 -2.06 13.12
N VAL A 48 -6.70 -2.74 14.20
CA VAL A 48 -5.52 -3.62 14.25
C VAL A 48 -6.01 -5.05 14.45
N THR A 49 -5.69 -5.94 13.54
CA THR A 49 -6.14 -7.33 13.59
C THR A 49 -5.13 -8.28 12.95
N ASP A 50 -4.94 -9.43 13.57
CA ASP A 50 -4.12 -10.56 13.09
C ASP A 50 -4.97 -11.77 12.69
N GLY A 51 -6.27 -11.71 12.94
CA GLY A 51 -7.18 -12.84 12.79
C GLY A 51 -8.20 -12.70 11.66
N VAL A 52 -8.84 -13.85 11.41
CA VAL A 52 -10.04 -13.94 10.58
C VAL A 52 -11.25 -13.74 11.51
N ALA A 53 -12.18 -12.87 11.12
CA ALA A 53 -13.47 -12.79 11.81
C ALA A 53 -14.13 -14.18 11.76
N ASN A 54 -14.31 -14.81 12.91
CA ASN A 54 -14.83 -16.16 13.05
C ASN A 54 -16.01 -16.27 14.02
N VAL A 55 -16.40 -15.14 14.61
CA VAL A 55 -17.56 -15.03 15.50
C VAL A 55 -18.46 -13.90 15.03
N GLY A 56 -19.76 -14.13 15.08
CA GLY A 56 -20.77 -13.15 14.68
C GLY A 56 -20.91 -13.02 13.17
N GLU A 57 -21.17 -11.82 12.70
CA GLU A 57 -21.33 -11.53 11.27
C GLU A 57 -19.96 -11.49 10.59
N ILE A 58 -19.80 -12.28 9.54
CA ILE A 58 -18.58 -12.40 8.75
C ILE A 58 -18.75 -11.97 7.29
N ASN A 59 -19.98 -11.66 6.89
CA ASN A 59 -20.30 -11.32 5.50
C ASN A 59 -19.79 -9.93 5.14
N GLN A 60 -18.98 -9.84 4.11
CA GLN A 60 -18.39 -8.59 3.63
C GLN A 60 -19.44 -7.51 3.33
N LYS A 61 -20.57 -7.88 2.71
CA LYS A 61 -21.67 -6.95 2.38
C LYS A 61 -22.23 -6.26 3.61
N ALA A 62 -22.33 -7.00 4.74
CA ALA A 62 -22.80 -6.43 5.99
C ALA A 62 -21.83 -5.39 6.53
N PHE A 63 -20.51 -5.63 6.46
CA PHE A 63 -19.49 -4.65 6.84
C PHE A 63 -19.52 -3.40 5.96
N LEU A 64 -19.61 -3.55 4.65
CA LEU A 64 -19.69 -2.42 3.73
C LEU A 64 -20.94 -1.57 4.01
N LYS A 65 -22.09 -2.20 4.25
CA LYS A 65 -23.34 -1.51 4.56
C LYS A 65 -23.31 -0.67 5.84
N ILE A 66 -22.58 -1.08 6.87
CA ILE A 66 -22.48 -0.28 8.09
C ILE A 66 -21.53 0.92 7.92
N LEU A 67 -20.52 0.79 7.06
CA LEU A 67 -19.57 1.86 6.74
C LEU A 67 -20.20 2.92 5.82
N ASP A 68 -21.00 2.50 4.85
CA ASP A 68 -21.66 3.39 3.87
C ASP A 68 -22.56 4.44 4.52
N LYS A 69 -23.11 4.15 5.70
CA LYS A 69 -24.01 5.02 6.45
C LYS A 69 -23.30 6.10 7.30
N LYS A 70 -21.98 6.08 7.37
CA LYS A 70 -21.19 6.92 8.27
C LYS A 70 -20.04 7.59 7.54
N ASP A 71 -19.85 8.89 7.74
CA ASP A 71 -18.64 9.59 7.27
C ASP A 71 -17.45 9.27 8.20
N VAL A 72 -16.96 8.04 8.09
CA VAL A 72 -15.86 7.51 8.88
C VAL A 72 -14.77 6.94 7.96
N ARG A 73 -13.52 7.15 8.34
CA ARG A 73 -12.37 6.55 7.65
C ARG A 73 -11.85 5.38 8.46
N LEU A 74 -11.72 4.24 7.81
CA LEU A 74 -11.15 3.05 8.43
C LEU A 74 -9.70 2.85 8.00
N PHE A 75 -8.78 2.93 8.94
CA PHE A 75 -7.37 2.63 8.74
C PHE A 75 -7.08 1.27 9.35
N THR A 76 -6.71 0.30 8.51
CA THR A 76 -6.55 -1.09 8.94
C THR A 76 -5.08 -1.50 8.91
N PHE A 77 -4.60 -2.01 10.03
CA PHE A 77 -3.32 -2.70 10.15
C PHE A 77 -3.57 -4.20 10.20
N ILE A 78 -3.18 -4.86 9.13
CA ILE A 78 -3.36 -6.29 8.93
C ILE A 78 -2.08 -6.97 9.38
N MET A 79 -2.13 -7.58 10.57
CA MET A 79 -0.96 -8.22 11.17
C MET A 79 -0.85 -9.68 10.71
N GLY A 80 0.36 -10.12 10.38
CA GLY A 80 0.63 -11.51 10.02
C GLY A 80 -0.06 -11.99 8.73
N ASN A 81 -0.10 -13.31 8.55
CA ASN A 81 -0.56 -13.95 7.31
C ASN A 81 -1.97 -14.56 7.39
N GLY A 82 -2.53 -14.69 8.59
CA GLY A 82 -3.82 -15.35 8.82
C GLY A 82 -5.05 -14.49 8.58
N ALA A 83 -4.91 -13.17 8.51
CA ALA A 83 -6.02 -12.23 8.41
C ALA A 83 -6.76 -12.28 7.06
N ASN A 84 -8.06 -12.02 7.07
CA ASN A 84 -8.86 -11.87 5.85
C ASN A 84 -8.54 -10.54 5.14
N ARG A 85 -7.41 -10.49 4.46
CA ARG A 85 -6.89 -9.30 3.76
C ARG A 85 -7.87 -8.73 2.73
N PRO A 86 -8.57 -9.54 1.90
CA PRO A 86 -9.55 -9.01 0.94
C PRO A 86 -10.65 -8.20 1.63
N LEU A 87 -11.27 -8.76 2.67
CA LEU A 87 -12.32 -8.07 3.45
C LEU A 87 -11.80 -6.76 4.05
N LEU A 88 -10.67 -6.81 4.73
CA LEU A 88 -10.10 -5.65 5.45
C LEU A 88 -9.70 -4.52 4.49
N LYS A 89 -9.11 -4.87 3.33
CA LYS A 89 -8.81 -3.90 2.27
C LYS A 89 -10.08 -3.31 1.66
N ALA A 90 -11.11 -4.12 1.41
CA ALA A 90 -12.38 -3.65 0.87
C ALA A 90 -13.08 -2.68 1.83
N MET A 91 -13.12 -2.99 3.14
CA MET A 91 -13.67 -2.11 4.16
C MET A 91 -12.93 -0.77 4.22
N SER A 92 -11.60 -0.79 4.25
CA SER A 92 -10.78 0.43 4.26
C SER A 92 -10.99 1.27 3.01
N LYS A 93 -11.04 0.64 1.82
CA LYS A 93 -11.29 1.34 0.56
C LYS A 93 -12.69 1.97 0.53
N ALA A 94 -13.71 1.24 0.96
CA ALA A 94 -15.10 1.72 0.97
C ALA A 94 -15.31 2.92 1.89
N SER A 95 -14.51 3.03 2.96
CA SER A 95 -14.54 4.15 3.90
C SER A 95 -13.55 5.27 3.57
N ASN A 96 -12.99 5.30 2.36
CA ASN A 96 -11.95 6.27 1.97
C ASN A 96 -10.71 6.27 2.88
N GLY A 97 -10.45 5.17 3.57
CA GLY A 97 -9.25 4.92 4.36
C GLY A 97 -8.18 4.15 3.59
N PHE A 98 -7.30 3.48 4.30
CA PHE A 98 -6.30 2.58 3.72
C PHE A 98 -6.03 1.36 4.60
N ALA A 99 -5.50 0.30 4.01
CA ALA A 99 -5.03 -0.87 4.72
C ALA A 99 -3.53 -1.05 4.52
N ILE A 100 -2.81 -1.36 5.58
CA ILE A 100 -1.39 -1.70 5.58
C ILE A 100 -1.27 -3.15 6.05
N SER A 101 -0.60 -3.99 5.26
CA SER A 101 -0.23 -5.33 5.69
C SER A 101 1.15 -5.26 6.35
N VAL A 102 1.22 -5.75 7.58
CA VAL A 102 2.45 -5.80 8.37
C VAL A 102 2.81 -7.28 8.54
N SER A 103 3.98 -7.68 8.07
CA SER A 103 4.47 -9.05 8.26
C SER A 103 5.17 -9.18 9.61
N ASN A 104 5.39 -10.42 10.05
CA ASN A 104 6.05 -10.68 11.34
C ASN A 104 7.52 -10.19 11.39
N SER A 105 8.12 -9.95 10.23
CA SER A 105 9.49 -9.44 10.08
C SER A 105 9.56 -7.91 9.91
N ASP A 106 8.41 -7.24 9.80
CA ASP A 106 8.37 -5.80 9.58
C ASP A 106 8.57 -5.02 10.90
N ASP A 107 9.11 -3.83 10.77
CA ASP A 107 9.12 -2.84 11.84
C ASP A 107 7.70 -2.28 12.05
N ILE A 108 6.98 -2.83 13.03
CA ILE A 108 5.61 -2.44 13.37
C ILE A 108 5.55 -0.95 13.71
N LEU A 109 6.49 -0.46 14.51
CA LEU A 109 6.52 0.94 14.94
C LEU A 109 6.70 1.87 13.73
N GLY A 110 7.64 1.58 12.86
CA GLY A 110 7.86 2.37 11.64
C GLY A 110 6.67 2.33 10.69
N GLN A 111 5.92 1.23 10.61
CA GLN A 111 4.68 1.18 9.84
C GLN A 111 3.56 2.02 10.46
N LEU A 112 3.43 2.03 11.79
CA LEU A 112 2.48 2.89 12.50
C LEU A 112 2.83 4.37 12.35
N GLU A 113 4.09 4.74 12.45
CA GLU A 113 4.57 6.11 12.23
C GLU A 113 4.31 6.59 10.81
N LYS A 114 4.56 5.75 9.80
CA LYS A 114 4.22 6.05 8.41
C LYS A 114 2.72 6.27 8.22
N ALA A 115 1.89 5.45 8.86
CA ALA A 115 0.45 5.59 8.79
C ALA A 115 -0.02 6.87 9.48
N ALA A 116 0.48 7.17 10.67
CA ALA A 116 0.20 8.41 11.38
C ALA A 116 0.60 9.64 10.56
N SER A 117 1.77 9.62 9.92
CA SER A 117 2.22 10.67 9.01
C SER A 117 1.29 10.86 7.80
N LYS A 118 0.73 9.78 7.24
CA LYS A 118 -0.25 9.88 6.15
C LYS A 118 -1.54 10.56 6.59
N VAL A 119 -2.02 10.23 7.78
CA VAL A 119 -3.29 10.74 8.32
C VAL A 119 -3.18 12.19 8.81
N SER A 120 -2.02 12.59 9.30
CA SER A 120 -1.76 13.95 9.78
C SER A 120 -1.75 15.01 8.66
N HIS A 121 -1.75 14.57 7.39
CA HIS A 121 -1.81 15.46 6.23
C HIS A 121 -3.14 15.33 5.50
N GLU A 122 -3.50 16.42 4.80
CA GLU A 122 -4.70 16.45 3.98
C GLU A 122 -4.65 15.38 2.87
N ALA A 123 -5.71 14.59 2.76
CA ALA A 123 -5.89 13.66 1.66
C ALA A 123 -6.63 14.32 0.49
N LEU A 124 -6.33 13.87 -0.71
CA LEU A 124 -7.18 14.12 -1.88
C LEU A 124 -8.31 13.10 -1.86
N ARG A 125 -9.56 13.58 -1.78
CA ARG A 125 -10.76 12.74 -1.76
C ARG A 125 -11.50 12.82 -3.07
N ASP A 126 -12.35 11.83 -3.33
CA ASP A 126 -13.19 11.79 -4.54
C ASP A 126 -12.34 11.99 -5.80
N VAL A 127 -11.19 11.33 -5.86
CA VAL A 127 -10.26 11.46 -6.99
C VAL A 127 -10.92 10.94 -8.26
N LYS A 128 -10.93 11.78 -9.28
CA LYS A 128 -11.40 11.43 -10.63
C LYS A 128 -10.32 11.82 -11.63
N VAL A 129 -10.25 11.08 -12.72
CA VAL A 129 -9.33 11.34 -13.82
C VAL A 129 -10.08 11.41 -15.14
N GLU A 130 -9.66 12.33 -15.97
CA GLU A 130 -10.18 12.53 -17.32
C GLU A 130 -9.01 12.82 -18.25
N PHE A 131 -9.10 12.36 -19.49
CA PHE A 131 -8.11 12.63 -20.52
C PHE A 131 -8.72 13.58 -21.55
N ASN A 132 -8.05 14.71 -21.80
CA ASN A 132 -8.44 15.66 -22.80
C ASN A 132 -7.47 15.64 -23.98
N GLY A 133 -8.00 15.68 -25.21
CA GLY A 133 -7.19 15.68 -26.44
C GLY A 133 -6.64 14.32 -26.87
N ILE A 134 -6.86 13.27 -26.08
CA ILE A 134 -6.52 11.88 -26.39
C ILE A 134 -7.69 10.99 -25.99
N GLU A 135 -8.06 10.06 -26.86
CA GLU A 135 -9.08 9.06 -26.55
C GLU A 135 -8.47 7.90 -25.76
N VAL A 136 -8.95 7.74 -24.54
CA VAL A 136 -8.50 6.72 -23.59
C VAL A 136 -9.71 5.97 -23.04
N THR A 137 -9.67 4.64 -23.09
CA THR A 137 -10.75 3.76 -22.65
C THR A 137 -10.28 2.77 -21.60
N ASP A 138 -11.21 2.09 -20.96
CA ASP A 138 -10.94 0.98 -20.02
C ASP A 138 -9.96 1.33 -18.91
N ILE A 139 -10.11 2.53 -18.34
CA ILE A 139 -9.23 3.01 -17.26
C ILE A 139 -9.37 2.12 -16.02
N GLN A 140 -8.26 1.60 -15.54
CA GLN A 140 -8.17 0.77 -14.34
C GLN A 140 -7.21 1.39 -13.31
N PRO A 141 -7.55 1.37 -12.01
CA PRO A 141 -8.83 0.94 -11.44
C PRO A 141 -9.98 1.90 -11.80
N ASN A 142 -11.19 1.36 -11.93
CA ASN A 142 -12.41 2.14 -12.25
C ASN A 142 -12.83 3.10 -11.12
N THR A 143 -12.38 2.86 -9.90
CA THR A 143 -12.58 3.72 -8.72
C THR A 143 -11.26 3.99 -8.03
N MET A 144 -10.95 5.24 -7.76
CA MET A 144 -9.63 5.66 -7.26
C MET A 144 -9.58 5.88 -5.75
N GLY A 145 -10.73 6.11 -5.12
CA GLY A 145 -10.80 6.35 -3.68
C GLY A 145 -10.10 7.65 -3.25
N SER A 146 -9.52 7.64 -2.07
CA SER A 146 -8.74 8.76 -1.54
C SER A 146 -7.24 8.54 -1.72
N LEU A 147 -6.51 9.61 -2.01
CA LEU A 147 -5.06 9.59 -2.17
C LEU A 147 -4.41 10.31 -0.99
N TYR A 148 -3.64 9.59 -0.20
CA TYR A 148 -2.93 10.11 0.96
C TYR A 148 -1.50 10.49 0.61
N ARG A 149 -0.87 11.31 1.46
CA ARG A 149 0.52 11.70 1.28
C ARG A 149 1.45 10.48 1.14
N GLY A 150 2.32 10.51 0.12
CA GLY A 150 3.25 9.42 -0.19
C GLY A 150 2.63 8.22 -0.91
N GLN A 151 1.37 8.31 -1.33
CA GLN A 151 0.76 7.34 -2.23
C GLN A 151 0.92 7.78 -3.69
N GLN A 152 1.00 6.81 -4.58
CA GLN A 152 1.00 7.00 -6.02
C GLN A 152 -0.35 6.59 -6.60
N LEU A 153 -0.86 7.40 -7.52
CA LEU A 153 -1.96 7.02 -8.37
C LEU A 153 -1.40 6.29 -9.59
N GLN A 154 -1.71 5.00 -9.69
CA GLN A 154 -1.34 4.18 -10.83
C GLN A 154 -2.59 3.91 -11.66
N LEU A 155 -2.52 4.22 -12.94
CA LEU A 155 -3.61 4.05 -13.90
C LEU A 155 -3.12 3.20 -15.07
N PHE A 156 -3.97 2.29 -15.51
CA PHE A 156 -3.79 1.50 -16.71
C PHE A 156 -5.01 1.74 -17.60
N ALA A 157 -4.80 1.87 -18.89
CA ALA A 157 -5.88 2.16 -19.81
C ALA A 157 -5.49 1.76 -21.23
N HIS A 158 -6.46 1.70 -22.13
CA HIS A 158 -6.22 1.53 -23.57
C HIS A 158 -6.30 2.85 -24.29
N TYR A 159 -5.49 3.00 -25.33
CA TYR A 159 -5.62 4.06 -26.33
C TYR A 159 -5.37 3.47 -27.72
N TRP A 160 -6.02 4.03 -28.73
CA TRP A 160 -5.98 3.51 -30.09
C TRP A 160 -5.10 4.32 -31.03
N GLN A 161 -4.90 5.57 -30.69
CA GLN A 161 -4.10 6.49 -31.48
C GLN A 161 -3.17 7.27 -30.56
N GLY A 162 -1.90 7.32 -30.92
CA GLY A 162 -0.93 8.14 -30.21
C GLY A 162 -1.24 9.65 -30.36
N GLY A 163 -0.66 10.44 -29.50
CA GLY A 163 -0.86 11.88 -29.53
C GLY A 163 -0.46 12.57 -28.25
N SER A 164 -0.68 13.88 -28.22
CA SER A 164 -0.46 14.71 -27.05
C SER A 164 -1.81 15.21 -26.50
N GLY A 165 -1.94 15.19 -25.18
CA GLY A 165 -3.12 15.65 -24.49
C GLY A 165 -2.83 16.01 -23.06
N GLU A 166 -3.86 16.07 -22.26
CA GLU A 166 -3.78 16.46 -20.86
C GLU A 166 -4.54 15.46 -20.00
N LEU A 167 -3.87 14.91 -18.97
CA LEU A 167 -4.53 14.20 -17.88
C LEU A 167 -5.01 15.22 -16.85
N VAL A 168 -6.31 15.28 -16.63
CA VAL A 168 -6.94 16.12 -15.62
C VAL A 168 -7.30 15.28 -14.41
N VAL A 169 -6.71 15.59 -13.27
CA VAL A 169 -7.02 14.94 -11.99
C VAL A 169 -7.82 15.93 -11.16
N THR A 170 -9.06 15.59 -10.86
CA THR A 170 -9.92 16.37 -9.97
C THR A 170 -10.08 15.65 -8.64
N ALA A 171 -10.09 16.40 -7.56
CA ALA A 171 -10.26 15.86 -6.22
C ALA A 171 -10.88 16.91 -5.28
N LYS A 172 -11.24 16.49 -4.07
CA LYS A 172 -11.56 17.39 -2.96
C LYS A 172 -10.42 17.39 -1.94
N ARG A 173 -9.97 18.57 -1.55
CA ARG A 173 -9.03 18.82 -0.45
C ARG A 173 -9.67 19.78 0.54
N ASN A 174 -9.88 19.37 1.79
CA ASN A 174 -10.62 20.15 2.80
C ASN A 174 -11.98 20.65 2.31
N GLY A 175 -12.74 19.79 1.63
CA GLY A 175 -14.06 20.12 1.07
C GLY A 175 -14.04 21.01 -0.18
N LYS A 176 -12.89 21.57 -0.57
CA LYS A 176 -12.74 22.40 -1.78
C LYS A 176 -12.28 21.56 -2.96
N LYS A 177 -12.90 21.78 -4.12
CA LYS A 177 -12.47 21.14 -5.38
C LYS A 177 -11.08 21.67 -5.74
N VAL A 178 -10.18 20.74 -6.05
CA VAL A 178 -8.84 21.02 -6.61
C VAL A 178 -8.69 20.28 -7.93
N GLU A 179 -7.90 20.84 -8.82
CA GLU A 179 -7.67 20.30 -10.16
C GLU A 179 -6.18 20.35 -10.46
N TYR A 180 -5.66 19.26 -11.00
CA TYR A 180 -4.28 19.13 -11.46
C TYR A 180 -4.30 18.76 -12.94
N LYS A 181 -3.56 19.50 -13.76
CA LYS A 181 -3.43 19.28 -15.19
C LYS A 181 -2.02 18.84 -15.49
N ILE A 182 -1.91 17.70 -16.14
CA ILE A 182 -0.63 17.04 -16.40
C ILE A 182 -0.55 16.78 -17.91
N PRO A 183 0.37 17.42 -18.65
CA PRO A 183 0.56 17.11 -20.05
C PRO A 183 1.02 15.67 -20.21
N VAL A 184 0.42 14.95 -21.13
CA VAL A 184 0.76 13.57 -21.46
C VAL A 184 1.00 13.43 -22.95
N HIS A 185 1.94 12.59 -23.32
CA HIS A 185 2.21 12.21 -24.69
C HIS A 185 2.18 10.67 -24.78
N LEU A 186 1.26 10.15 -25.57
CA LEU A 186 1.14 8.72 -25.83
C LEU A 186 1.77 8.43 -27.21
N PRO A 187 2.80 7.57 -27.28
CA PRO A 187 3.42 7.24 -28.55
C PRO A 187 2.49 6.37 -29.41
N GLU A 188 2.63 6.44 -30.73
CA GLU A 188 1.90 5.55 -31.65
C GLU A 188 2.18 4.07 -31.35
N ILE A 189 3.44 3.75 -31.14
CA ILE A 189 3.90 2.39 -30.80
C ILE A 189 4.97 2.49 -29.73
N ASN A 190 4.84 1.69 -28.68
CA ASN A 190 5.89 1.50 -27.69
C ASN A 190 6.02 0.01 -27.34
N GLN A 191 7.19 -0.55 -27.58
CA GLN A 191 7.51 -1.95 -27.30
C GLN A 191 8.44 -2.10 -26.09
N ASP A 192 8.77 -1.02 -25.41
CA ASP A 192 9.73 -1.05 -24.29
C ASP A 192 9.15 -1.75 -23.05
N PHE A 193 7.82 -1.75 -22.89
CA PHE A 193 7.13 -2.26 -21.69
C PHE A 193 5.89 -3.11 -22.02
N PRO A 194 6.04 -4.21 -22.77
CA PRO A 194 4.90 -5.06 -23.17
C PRO A 194 4.16 -5.69 -21.98
N GLU A 195 4.80 -5.80 -20.83
CA GLU A 195 4.18 -6.30 -19.59
C GLU A 195 3.06 -5.40 -19.02
N ILE A 196 2.94 -4.16 -19.47
CA ILE A 196 1.87 -3.23 -19.04
C ILE A 196 0.49 -3.79 -19.36
N GLU A 197 0.33 -4.51 -20.47
CA GLU A 197 -0.93 -5.19 -20.81
C GLU A 197 -1.38 -6.15 -19.69
N ARG A 198 -0.45 -6.91 -19.12
CA ARG A 198 -0.75 -7.82 -18.00
C ARG A 198 -1.12 -7.09 -16.72
N LEU A 199 -0.52 -5.94 -16.47
CA LEU A 199 -0.84 -5.11 -15.30
C LEU A 199 -2.24 -4.52 -15.44
N TRP A 200 -2.64 -4.10 -16.64
CA TRP A 200 -4.00 -3.69 -16.93
C TRP A 200 -4.99 -4.84 -16.68
N ALA A 201 -4.72 -6.02 -17.27
CA ALA A 201 -5.58 -7.18 -17.11
C ALA A 201 -5.68 -7.62 -15.64
N TYR A 202 -4.58 -7.59 -14.89
CA TYR A 202 -4.58 -7.86 -13.46
C TYR A 202 -5.46 -6.86 -12.69
N SER A 203 -5.36 -5.56 -13.01
CA SER A 203 -6.17 -4.52 -12.38
C SER A 203 -7.66 -4.70 -12.69
N GLN A 204 -7.98 -5.07 -13.94
CA GLN A 204 -9.35 -5.39 -14.36
C GLN A 204 -9.91 -6.60 -13.60
N ILE A 205 -9.14 -7.69 -13.51
CA ILE A 205 -9.51 -8.89 -12.74
C ILE A 205 -9.78 -8.52 -11.27
N GLN A 206 -8.91 -7.72 -10.66
CA GLN A 206 -9.11 -7.27 -9.28
C GLN A 206 -10.39 -6.44 -9.11
N SER A 207 -10.73 -5.59 -10.09
CA SER A 207 -11.97 -4.82 -10.07
C SER A 207 -13.20 -5.74 -10.12
N ILE A 208 -13.23 -6.72 -11.04
CA ILE A 208 -14.31 -7.69 -11.15
C ILE A 208 -14.45 -8.54 -9.88
N MET A 209 -13.34 -9.03 -9.34
CA MET A 209 -13.34 -9.81 -8.10
C MET A 209 -13.83 -9.00 -6.89
N ASN A 210 -13.50 -7.72 -6.81
CA ASN A 210 -14.00 -6.84 -5.76
C ASN A 210 -15.51 -6.62 -5.89
N GLU A 211 -16.03 -6.51 -7.12
CA GLU A 211 -17.47 -6.44 -7.38
C GLU A 211 -18.18 -7.73 -6.99
N GLN A 212 -17.62 -8.90 -7.31
CA GLN A 212 -18.18 -10.19 -6.85
C GLN A 212 -18.25 -10.26 -5.33
N MET A 213 -17.19 -9.84 -4.63
CA MET A 213 -17.20 -9.80 -3.17
C MET A 213 -18.25 -8.84 -2.61
N ALA A 214 -18.50 -7.70 -3.27
CA ALA A 214 -19.45 -6.69 -2.81
C ALA A 214 -20.91 -7.07 -3.12
N PHE A 215 -21.17 -7.64 -4.31
CA PHE A 215 -22.52 -7.87 -4.83
C PHE A 215 -22.94 -9.34 -4.88
N GLY A 216 -22.02 -10.25 -4.55
CA GLY A 216 -22.22 -11.70 -4.61
C GLY A 216 -21.71 -12.31 -5.91
N ASP A 217 -21.61 -13.64 -5.90
CA ASP A 217 -21.11 -14.40 -7.03
C ASP A 217 -22.08 -14.29 -8.23
N ASN A 218 -21.48 -14.14 -9.41
CA ASN A 218 -22.15 -14.07 -10.69
C ASN A 218 -21.30 -14.86 -11.71
N SER A 219 -21.92 -15.78 -12.45
CA SER A 219 -21.26 -16.62 -13.45
C SER A 219 -20.55 -15.79 -14.51
N ASP A 220 -21.22 -14.74 -15.02
CA ASP A 220 -20.66 -13.92 -16.11
C ASP A 220 -19.38 -13.19 -15.67
N ARG A 221 -19.34 -12.74 -14.40
CA ARG A 221 -18.13 -12.15 -13.81
C ARG A 221 -17.03 -13.18 -13.63
N GLN A 222 -17.38 -14.39 -13.21
CA GLN A 222 -16.41 -15.49 -13.07
C GLN A 222 -15.82 -15.86 -14.44
N ASP A 223 -16.64 -15.98 -15.46
CA ASP A 223 -16.22 -16.28 -16.82
C ASP A 223 -15.32 -15.17 -17.37
N ALA A 224 -15.67 -13.90 -17.16
CA ALA A 224 -14.83 -12.77 -17.55
C ALA A 224 -13.44 -12.81 -16.86
N VAL A 225 -13.37 -13.18 -15.57
CA VAL A 225 -12.09 -13.36 -14.86
C VAL A 225 -11.29 -14.51 -15.47
N VAL A 226 -11.94 -15.64 -15.78
CA VAL A 226 -11.29 -16.81 -16.39
C VAL A 226 -10.74 -16.48 -17.77
N ASP A 227 -11.50 -15.76 -18.59
CA ASP A 227 -11.09 -15.40 -19.95
C ASP A 227 -9.92 -14.41 -19.94
N LEU A 228 -9.98 -13.37 -19.14
CA LEU A 228 -8.85 -12.45 -18.94
C LEU A 228 -7.63 -13.18 -18.41
N ALA A 229 -7.79 -14.06 -17.42
CA ALA A 229 -6.69 -14.81 -16.84
C ALA A 229 -6.02 -15.73 -17.86
N LYS A 230 -6.78 -16.42 -18.71
CA LYS A 230 -6.28 -17.26 -19.80
C LYS A 230 -5.57 -16.41 -20.88
N GLN A 231 -6.19 -15.31 -21.30
CA GLN A 231 -5.64 -14.43 -22.34
C GLN A 231 -4.30 -13.84 -21.95
N TYR A 232 -4.19 -13.37 -20.69
CA TYR A 232 -2.98 -12.69 -20.22
C TYR A 232 -2.05 -13.58 -19.38
N GLY A 233 -2.37 -14.88 -19.22
CA GLY A 233 -1.57 -15.84 -18.46
C GLY A 233 -1.43 -15.47 -17.00
N LEU A 234 -2.53 -15.12 -16.36
CA LEU A 234 -2.60 -14.76 -14.94
C LEU A 234 -3.21 -15.91 -14.13
N VAL A 235 -2.77 -16.05 -12.89
CA VAL A 235 -3.34 -17.02 -11.95
C VAL A 235 -4.35 -16.32 -11.07
N THR A 236 -5.53 -16.91 -10.95
CA THR A 236 -6.66 -16.40 -10.16
C THR A 236 -7.24 -17.54 -9.32
N PRO A 237 -8.15 -17.29 -8.38
CA PRO A 237 -8.86 -18.36 -7.68
C PRO A 237 -9.63 -19.34 -8.60
N TYR A 238 -9.92 -18.93 -9.84
CA TYR A 238 -10.65 -19.73 -10.83
C TYR A 238 -9.76 -20.37 -11.90
N THR A 239 -8.46 -20.10 -11.88
CA THR A 239 -7.50 -20.61 -12.87
C THR A 239 -6.24 -21.13 -12.21
N SER A 240 -5.60 -22.12 -12.85
CA SER A 240 -4.30 -22.64 -12.45
C SER A 240 -3.32 -22.55 -13.60
N MET A 241 -2.03 -22.58 -13.28
CA MET A 241 -0.96 -22.59 -14.27
C MET A 241 -0.26 -23.95 -14.22
N LEU A 242 -0.08 -24.54 -15.41
CA LEU A 242 0.75 -25.74 -15.59
C LEU A 242 2.07 -25.33 -16.24
N VAL A 243 3.15 -25.87 -15.72
CA VAL A 243 4.48 -25.75 -16.35
C VAL A 243 4.77 -27.07 -17.05
N LEU A 244 4.87 -27.01 -18.36
CA LEU A 244 5.13 -28.18 -19.21
C LEU A 244 6.36 -27.90 -20.09
N GLU A 245 7.08 -28.95 -20.47
CA GLU A 245 8.11 -28.88 -21.50
C GLU A 245 7.46 -28.74 -22.89
N GLU A 246 8.20 -28.17 -23.87
CA GLU A 246 7.69 -27.93 -25.22
C GLU A 246 7.18 -29.23 -25.89
N SER A 247 7.86 -30.34 -25.65
CA SER A 247 7.46 -31.68 -26.13
C SER A 247 6.13 -32.13 -25.59
N GLN A 248 5.81 -31.77 -24.34
CA GLN A 248 4.54 -32.14 -23.68
C GLN A 248 3.37 -31.30 -24.21
N PHE A 249 3.59 -30.01 -24.56
CA PHE A 249 2.57 -29.20 -25.23
C PHE A 249 2.13 -29.85 -26.55
N GLN A 250 3.08 -30.32 -27.34
CA GLN A 250 2.80 -31.02 -28.59
C GLN A 250 2.11 -32.37 -28.36
N GLN A 251 2.59 -33.14 -27.39
CA GLN A 251 2.02 -34.45 -27.04
C GLN A 251 0.56 -34.37 -26.60
N TYR A 252 0.19 -33.34 -25.84
CA TYR A 252 -1.17 -33.13 -25.34
C TYR A 252 -2.04 -32.27 -26.28
N GLY A 253 -1.50 -31.82 -27.41
CA GLY A 253 -2.25 -30.95 -28.35
C GLY A 253 -2.65 -29.60 -27.73
N ILE A 254 -1.88 -29.11 -26.77
CA ILE A 254 -2.15 -27.83 -26.09
C ILE A 254 -1.51 -26.70 -26.86
N GLU A 255 -2.33 -25.77 -27.36
CA GLU A 255 -1.86 -24.56 -28.01
C GLU A 255 -1.24 -23.59 -26.98
N ARG A 256 0.03 -23.19 -27.21
CA ARG A 256 0.74 -22.26 -26.34
C ARG A 256 0.48 -20.81 -26.74
N LYS A 257 -0.70 -20.31 -26.40
CA LYS A 257 -1.15 -18.92 -26.75
C LYS A 257 -0.26 -17.79 -26.24
N ASN A 258 0.54 -18.05 -25.21
CA ASN A 258 1.38 -17.02 -24.57
C ASN A 258 2.83 -16.97 -25.06
N LYS A 259 3.23 -17.76 -26.04
CA LYS A 259 4.63 -17.88 -26.46
C LYS A 259 5.19 -16.56 -26.99
N GLU A 260 4.52 -15.95 -27.96
CA GLU A 260 4.95 -14.69 -28.57
C GLU A 260 5.03 -13.54 -27.54
N ARG A 261 4.07 -13.49 -26.61
CA ARG A 261 4.09 -12.48 -25.55
C ARG A 261 5.29 -12.65 -24.65
N ILE A 262 5.58 -13.86 -24.19
CA ILE A 262 6.73 -14.16 -23.33
C ILE A 262 8.03 -13.76 -24.03
N GLU A 263 8.16 -14.06 -25.32
CA GLU A 263 9.33 -13.69 -26.12
C GLU A 263 9.48 -12.16 -26.23
N LYS A 264 8.37 -11.42 -26.46
CA LYS A 264 8.36 -9.95 -26.48
C LYS A 264 8.76 -9.37 -25.12
N GLU A 265 8.18 -9.86 -24.02
CA GLU A 265 8.50 -9.42 -22.66
C GLU A 265 10.00 -9.66 -22.33
N GLN A 266 10.52 -10.84 -22.65
CA GLN A 266 11.93 -11.16 -22.42
C GLN A 266 12.87 -10.30 -23.26
N SER A 267 12.53 -10.07 -24.52
CA SER A 267 13.32 -9.22 -25.42
C SER A 267 13.36 -7.77 -24.95
N ALA A 268 12.20 -7.22 -24.54
CA ALA A 268 12.11 -5.88 -23.99
C ALA A 268 12.89 -5.75 -22.67
N GLN A 269 12.80 -6.75 -21.78
CA GLN A 269 13.57 -6.78 -20.53
C GLN A 269 15.08 -6.78 -20.79
N LYS A 270 15.56 -7.59 -21.73
CA LYS A 270 16.98 -7.62 -22.13
C LYS A 270 17.42 -6.27 -22.69
N ALA A 271 16.62 -5.65 -23.56
CA ALA A 271 16.91 -4.35 -24.15
C ALA A 271 17.00 -3.24 -23.08
N ARG A 272 16.08 -3.21 -22.11
CA ARG A 272 16.12 -2.27 -20.99
C ARG A 272 17.33 -2.48 -20.08
N SER A 273 17.68 -3.73 -19.79
CA SER A 273 18.87 -4.07 -18.99
C SER A 273 20.17 -3.62 -19.65
N ALA A 274 20.23 -3.66 -20.98
CA ALA A 274 21.39 -3.19 -21.76
C ALA A 274 21.52 -1.66 -21.80
N LYS A 275 20.39 -0.92 -21.71
CA LYS A 275 20.38 0.57 -21.71
C LYS A 275 20.79 1.19 -20.36
N GLY A 276 20.96 0.41 -19.31
CA GLY A 276 21.17 0.88 -17.94
C GLY A 276 19.91 1.47 -17.30
N ILE A 277 19.94 1.61 -15.98
CA ILE A 277 18.79 2.15 -15.24
C ILE A 277 18.80 3.68 -15.40
N GLN A 278 17.91 4.22 -16.24
CA GLN A 278 17.60 5.64 -16.15
C GLN A 278 16.73 5.86 -14.91
N SER A 279 17.28 6.50 -13.89
CA SER A 279 16.50 6.88 -12.71
C SER A 279 15.57 8.03 -13.09
N HIS A 280 14.28 7.76 -13.20
CA HIS A 280 13.22 8.77 -13.30
C HIS A 280 12.84 9.34 -11.93
N ASN A 281 13.72 9.20 -10.95
CA ASN A 281 13.50 9.75 -9.62
C ASN A 281 13.51 11.28 -9.70
N GLN A 282 12.33 11.89 -9.67
CA GLN A 282 12.13 13.34 -9.58
C GLN A 282 12.36 13.87 -8.15
N ALA A 283 12.81 13.04 -7.22
CA ALA A 283 13.28 13.54 -5.94
C ALA A 283 14.38 14.56 -6.19
N SER A 284 14.22 15.75 -5.65
CA SER A 284 15.25 16.80 -5.71
C SER A 284 16.59 16.20 -5.32
N SER A 285 17.67 16.63 -5.98
CA SER A 285 19.05 16.24 -5.67
C SER A 285 19.46 16.52 -4.20
N HIS A 286 18.62 17.23 -3.48
CA HIS A 286 18.70 17.46 -2.05
C HIS A 286 17.42 16.96 -1.37
N PRO A 287 17.34 15.69 -0.93
CA PRO A 287 16.22 15.24 -0.10
C PRO A 287 16.18 16.10 1.16
N VAL A 288 15.01 16.67 1.45
CA VAL A 288 14.79 17.55 2.63
C VAL A 288 15.11 16.84 3.95
N LEU A 289 15.33 15.53 3.93
CA LEU A 289 15.71 14.66 5.05
C LEU A 289 17.13 14.09 4.95
N SER A 290 17.96 14.54 4.03
CA SER A 290 19.40 14.27 4.10
C SER A 290 20.07 15.21 5.09
N GLN A 291 19.74 15.09 6.36
CA GLN A 291 20.73 15.44 7.36
C GLN A 291 21.93 14.49 7.13
N PRO A 292 23.16 15.02 7.05
CA PRO A 292 24.32 14.16 7.03
C PRO A 292 24.19 13.30 8.29
N ARG A 293 23.98 12.00 8.10
CA ARG A 293 24.20 11.05 9.18
C ARG A 293 25.62 11.33 9.62
N SER A 294 25.76 11.87 10.83
CA SER A 294 27.06 11.85 11.49
C SER A 294 27.58 10.44 11.27
N ASN A 295 28.75 10.32 10.65
CA ASN A 295 29.46 9.05 10.47
C ASN A 295 29.80 8.52 11.87
N LEU A 296 28.82 8.04 12.59
CA LEU A 296 28.97 7.05 13.62
C LEU A 296 29.11 5.71 12.86
N SER A 297 30.29 5.55 12.26
CA SER A 297 30.84 4.26 11.95
C SER A 297 30.84 3.49 13.27
N GLY A 298 29.87 2.61 13.46
CA GLY A 298 29.84 1.63 14.53
C GLY A 298 30.93 0.59 14.29
N GLY A 299 32.17 0.99 14.45
CA GLY A 299 33.32 0.13 14.66
C GLY A 299 33.44 -0.08 16.17
N GLY A 300 33.46 -1.34 16.59
CA GLY A 300 33.61 -1.72 17.99
C GLY A 300 34.72 -0.99 18.73
N GLY A 301 34.41 -0.61 19.94
CA GLY A 301 35.24 -0.21 21.06
C GLY A 301 36.73 0.10 20.86
N ALA A 302 37.06 1.09 20.06
CA ALA A 302 38.35 1.75 20.15
C ALA A 302 38.17 3.01 20.98
N ILE A 303 38.65 2.99 22.21
CA ILE A 303 38.80 4.17 23.06
C ILE A 303 39.71 5.13 22.30
N ASP A 304 39.17 6.25 21.84
CA ASP A 304 39.94 7.31 21.19
C ASP A 304 41.13 7.69 22.13
N GLY A 305 42.36 7.69 21.60
CA GLY A 305 43.59 7.97 22.37
C GLY A 305 43.57 9.27 23.19
N ARG A 306 42.64 10.19 22.89
CA ARG A 306 42.38 11.41 23.68
C ARG A 306 41.81 11.12 25.06
N TRP A 307 41.04 10.05 25.24
CA TRP A 307 40.50 9.62 26.54
C TRP A 307 41.59 8.96 27.40
N ALA A 308 42.58 8.29 26.79
CA ALA A 308 43.73 7.74 27.47
C ALA A 308 44.61 8.85 28.04
N LEU A 309 44.74 9.99 27.34
CA LEU A 309 45.47 11.17 27.82
C LEU A 309 44.78 11.84 29.01
N LEU A 310 43.45 11.96 28.98
CA LEU A 310 42.66 12.51 30.09
C LEU A 310 42.72 11.62 31.34
N LEU A 311 42.66 10.30 31.19
CA LEU A 311 42.84 9.35 32.28
C LEU A 311 44.25 9.39 32.85
N GLY A 312 45.29 9.58 32.00
CA GLY A 312 46.66 9.78 32.40
C GLY A 312 46.88 11.05 33.25
N ILE A 313 46.24 12.14 32.89
CA ILE A 313 46.29 13.41 33.62
C ILE A 313 45.63 13.31 35.00
N VAL A 314 44.48 12.62 35.10
CA VAL A 314 43.79 12.37 36.38
C VAL A 314 44.60 11.49 37.32
N LEU A 315 45.29 10.46 36.79
CA LEU A 315 46.16 9.58 37.59
C LEU A 315 47.45 10.29 38.08
N LEU A 316 48.03 11.17 37.28
CA LEU A 316 49.18 11.98 37.65
C LEU A 316 48.84 13.05 38.70
N SER A 317 47.66 13.66 38.60
CA SER A 317 47.19 14.62 39.61
C SER A 317 46.89 13.96 40.96
N ARG A 318 46.35 12.73 40.98
CA ARG A 318 46.17 11.94 42.23
C ARG A 318 47.48 11.50 42.86
N ARG A 319 48.53 11.21 42.10
CA ARG A 319 49.86 10.90 42.65
C ARG A 319 50.55 12.13 43.24
N LYS A 320 50.37 13.33 42.67
CA LYS A 320 50.89 14.57 43.24
C LYS A 320 50.19 14.96 44.56
N MET A 321 48.89 14.71 44.67
CA MET A 321 48.12 15.04 45.87
C MET A 321 48.44 14.12 47.07
N LYS A 322 48.86 12.86 46.82
CA LYS A 322 49.32 11.94 47.89
C LYS A 322 50.74 12.24 48.39
N ARG A 323 51.54 13.02 47.66
CA ARG A 323 52.92 13.43 48.09
C ARG A 323 52.94 14.77 48.85
N LEU A 324 51.77 15.46 48.92
CA LEU A 324 51.69 16.71 49.70
C LEU A 324 50.95 16.52 51.04
N MET A 325 50.55 15.25 51.36
CA MET A 325 49.91 14.88 52.62
C MET A 325 50.68 13.79 53.40
N SER A 326 52.01 13.65 53.15
CA SER A 326 52.88 12.84 53.97
C SER A 326 54.06 13.73 54.51
#